data_87bd560d4f70f149f9638ac5a599735a
#
_entry.id   87bd560d4f70f149f9638ac5a599735a
#
_cell.length_a   1.000
_cell.length_b   1.000
_cell.length_c   1.000
_cell.angle_alpha   90.00
_cell.angle_beta   90.00
_cell.angle_gamma   90.00
#
_symmetry.space_group_name_H-M   'P 1'
#
loop_
_entity.id
_entity.type
_entity.pdbx_description
1 polymer ?
#
loop_
_entity_poly.entity_id
_entity_poly.type
_entity_poly.pdbx_seq_one_letter_code
_entity_poly.pdbx_strand_id
1 'polypeptide(L)'
;FSAPFACIWIEVTPDNRVFCYRELYGTEKHPSQWGQEILNMTGDEEIFMSLGDPSMWAKNPMSWNASHTPMYTDKSIATALGQFVPNLVPANNSRVIGWRNMAQLMHYKKGVLPNFFIIDGTCPNLTRTLPEMIRDDKNPEDIDTTLEDHICDAVRYSLTHIQAPLQQPAKKPMLQQQIEKLLEFEENDDTIDFRGMN
;
A
#
# COMPACT_ATOMS: atom_id res chain seq x y z
N PHE A 1 10.57 -23.64 0.47
CA PHE A 1 10.45 -22.18 0.58
C PHE A 1 10.29 -21.80 2.05
N SER A 2 11.38 -21.40 2.70
CA SER A 2 11.40 -21.04 4.13
C SER A 2 11.02 -19.58 4.36
N ALA A 3 11.20 -18.72 3.36
CA ALA A 3 10.78 -17.32 3.47
C ALA A 3 9.25 -17.19 3.41
N PRO A 4 8.63 -16.33 4.22
CA PRO A 4 7.21 -16.07 4.16
C PRO A 4 6.76 -15.58 2.79
N PHE A 5 5.61 -16.07 2.36
CA PHE A 5 4.85 -15.52 1.24
C PHE A 5 3.86 -14.49 1.79
N ALA A 6 3.77 -13.34 1.13
CA ALA A 6 2.86 -12.27 1.49
C ALA A 6 2.10 -11.79 0.25
N CYS A 7 0.79 -11.68 0.36
CA CYS A 7 -0.08 -11.07 -0.65
C CYS A 7 -1.11 -10.20 0.07
N ILE A 8 -1.44 -9.06 -0.52
CA ILE A 8 -2.39 -8.10 0.01
C ILE A 8 -3.33 -7.64 -1.10
N TRP A 9 -4.63 -7.55 -0.81
CA TRP A 9 -5.61 -6.94 -1.70
C TRP A 9 -5.84 -5.50 -1.27
N ILE A 10 -5.76 -4.61 -2.26
CA ILE A 10 -5.81 -3.17 -2.05
C ILE A 10 -6.83 -2.57 -3.00
N GLU A 11 -7.73 -1.76 -2.47
CA GLU A 11 -8.61 -0.90 -3.25
C GLU A 11 -8.09 0.54 -3.21
N VAL A 12 -8.11 1.19 -4.36
CA VAL A 12 -7.77 2.61 -4.50
C VAL A 12 -8.98 3.36 -5.01
N THR A 13 -9.50 4.24 -4.21
CA THR A 13 -10.68 5.04 -4.56
C THR A 13 -10.32 6.19 -5.51
N PRO A 14 -11.29 6.78 -6.24
CA PRO A 14 -11.05 7.90 -7.15
C PRO A 14 -10.45 9.16 -6.48
N ASP A 15 -10.63 9.32 -5.17
CA ASP A 15 -10.01 10.37 -4.36
C ASP A 15 -8.65 9.97 -3.76
N ASN A 16 -8.06 8.88 -4.30
CA ASN A 16 -6.74 8.34 -3.93
C ASN A 16 -6.62 7.88 -2.46
N ARG A 17 -7.68 7.41 -1.86
CA ARG A 17 -7.60 6.67 -0.61
C ARG A 17 -7.28 5.21 -0.89
N VAL A 18 -6.46 4.63 -0.05
CA VAL A 18 -5.94 3.27 -0.16
C VAL A 18 -6.52 2.44 0.98
N PHE A 19 -7.17 1.34 0.66
CA PHE A 19 -7.77 0.42 1.62
C PHE A 19 -7.15 -0.97 1.46
N CYS A 20 -6.43 -1.44 2.49
CA CYS A 20 -6.02 -2.83 2.59
C CYS A 20 -7.17 -3.64 3.21
N TYR A 21 -7.77 -4.55 2.45
CA TYR A 21 -9.02 -5.22 2.86
C TYR A 21 -8.91 -6.74 2.98
N ARG A 22 -7.81 -7.33 2.57
CA ARG A 22 -7.56 -8.78 2.68
C ARG A 22 -6.07 -9.05 2.57
N GLU A 23 -5.56 -10.04 3.33
CA GLU A 23 -4.21 -10.53 3.20
C GLU A 23 -4.16 -12.05 3.11
N LEU A 24 -3.10 -12.56 2.48
CA LEU A 24 -2.70 -13.96 2.53
C LEU A 24 -1.22 -14.01 2.94
N TYR A 25 -0.95 -14.70 4.04
CA TYR A 25 0.39 -14.75 4.62
C TYR A 25 0.71 -16.16 5.11
N GLY A 26 1.92 -16.64 4.86
CA GLY A 26 2.34 -17.95 5.34
C GLY A 26 3.63 -18.45 4.71
N THR A 27 3.97 -19.69 5.03
CA THR A 27 5.21 -20.36 4.60
C THR A 27 4.94 -21.73 3.99
N GLU A 28 5.98 -22.38 3.47
CA GLU A 28 6.04 -23.81 3.15
C GLU A 28 5.11 -24.33 2.04
N LYS A 29 4.55 -23.45 1.20
CA LYS A 29 3.78 -23.87 0.02
C LYS A 29 4.54 -23.60 -1.27
N HIS A 30 4.24 -24.42 -2.28
CA HIS A 30 4.74 -24.19 -3.63
C HIS A 30 4.05 -22.94 -4.26
N PRO A 31 4.73 -22.18 -5.14
CA PRO A 31 4.13 -20.99 -5.78
C PRO A 31 2.76 -21.24 -6.43
N SER A 32 2.55 -22.39 -7.08
CA SER A 32 1.25 -22.73 -7.67
C SER A 32 0.14 -22.93 -6.62
N GLN A 33 0.48 -23.37 -5.41
CA GLN A 33 -0.49 -23.51 -4.32
C GLN A 33 -0.88 -22.12 -3.79
N TRP A 34 0.09 -21.21 -3.64
CA TRP A 34 -0.20 -19.82 -3.31
C TRP A 34 -1.06 -19.17 -4.38
N GLY A 35 -0.76 -19.40 -5.67
CA GLY A 35 -1.56 -18.88 -6.77
C GLY A 35 -3.01 -19.37 -6.71
N GLN A 36 -3.23 -20.66 -6.44
CA GLN A 36 -4.58 -21.22 -6.29
C GLN A 36 -5.33 -20.60 -5.09
N GLU A 37 -4.65 -20.35 -3.98
CA GLU A 37 -5.26 -19.68 -2.82
C GLU A 37 -5.63 -18.24 -3.14
N ILE A 38 -4.73 -17.51 -3.84
CA ILE A 38 -5.05 -16.16 -4.31
C ILE A 38 -6.30 -16.18 -5.19
N LEU A 39 -6.37 -17.10 -6.15
CA LEU A 39 -7.54 -17.24 -7.02
C LEU A 39 -8.82 -17.51 -6.22
N ASN A 40 -8.76 -18.45 -5.27
CA ASN A 40 -9.89 -18.81 -4.44
C ASN A 40 -10.35 -17.64 -3.54
N MET A 41 -9.40 -16.89 -2.98
CA MET A 41 -9.70 -15.75 -2.12
C MET A 41 -10.17 -14.52 -2.91
N THR A 42 -9.72 -14.37 -4.15
CA THR A 42 -10.17 -13.30 -5.04
C THR A 42 -11.59 -13.54 -5.52
N GLY A 43 -11.95 -14.81 -5.81
CA GLY A 43 -13.28 -15.15 -6.30
C GLY A 43 -13.62 -14.42 -7.60
N ASP A 44 -14.78 -13.76 -7.61
CA ASP A 44 -15.29 -13.03 -8.79
C ASP A 44 -14.86 -11.54 -8.81
N GLU A 45 -13.97 -11.12 -7.93
CA GLU A 45 -13.48 -9.74 -7.92
C GLU A 45 -12.67 -9.41 -9.17
N GLU A 46 -12.95 -8.28 -9.78
CA GLU A 46 -12.18 -7.78 -10.92
C GLU A 46 -10.87 -7.14 -10.44
N ILE A 47 -9.73 -7.78 -10.73
CA ILE A 47 -8.41 -7.28 -10.38
C ILE A 47 -7.82 -6.50 -11.55
N PHE A 48 -7.66 -5.20 -11.36
CA PHE A 48 -7.06 -4.32 -12.36
C PHE A 48 -5.59 -4.69 -12.63
N MET A 49 -4.79 -4.92 -11.58
CA MET A 49 -3.36 -5.21 -11.66
C MET A 49 -2.90 -6.01 -10.45
N SER A 50 -2.04 -7.01 -10.66
CA SER A 50 -1.33 -7.73 -9.61
C SER A 50 0.16 -7.43 -9.71
N LEU A 51 0.75 -6.95 -8.63
CA LEU A 51 2.15 -6.53 -8.56
C LEU A 51 2.97 -7.54 -7.76
N GLY A 52 4.01 -8.08 -8.36
CA GLY A 52 4.90 -9.03 -7.72
C GLY A 52 6.32 -8.50 -7.60
N ASP A 53 7.05 -9.00 -6.60
CA ASP A 53 8.48 -8.72 -6.47
C ASP A 53 9.21 -9.05 -7.79
N PRO A 54 10.01 -8.15 -8.36
CA PRO A 54 10.74 -8.40 -9.60
C PRO A 54 11.63 -9.66 -9.58
N SER A 55 12.11 -10.08 -8.40
CA SER A 55 12.88 -11.31 -8.25
C SER A 55 12.09 -12.58 -8.61
N MET A 56 10.76 -12.54 -8.58
CA MET A 56 9.89 -13.64 -8.98
C MET A 56 10.04 -14.02 -10.47
N TRP A 57 10.52 -13.09 -11.30
CA TRP A 57 10.78 -13.31 -12.73
C TRP A 57 12.16 -13.89 -13.00
N ALA A 58 13.03 -13.95 -11.99
CA ALA A 58 14.31 -14.61 -12.13
C ALA A 58 14.10 -16.10 -12.46
N LYS A 59 14.83 -16.61 -13.46
CA LYS A 59 14.81 -18.03 -13.78
C LYS A 59 15.36 -18.82 -12.60
N ASN A 60 14.56 -19.70 -12.05
CA ASN A 60 14.99 -20.60 -10.99
C ASN A 60 15.37 -21.93 -11.63
N PRO A 61 16.65 -22.27 -11.74
CA PRO A 61 17.09 -23.48 -12.45
C PRO A 61 16.74 -24.77 -11.70
N MET A 62 16.27 -24.69 -10.45
CA MET A 62 15.96 -25.86 -9.64
C MET A 62 14.51 -25.82 -9.14
N SER A 63 13.67 -26.70 -9.67
CA SER A 63 12.43 -27.10 -9.00
C SER A 63 12.60 -28.52 -8.46
N TRP A 64 11.84 -28.82 -7.41
CA TRP A 64 11.80 -30.16 -6.82
C TRP A 64 10.53 -30.88 -7.28
N ASN A 65 10.64 -32.10 -7.80
CA ASN A 65 9.47 -32.92 -8.06
C ASN A 65 8.93 -33.55 -6.75
N ALA A 66 7.79 -34.20 -6.81
CA ALA A 66 7.17 -34.88 -5.66
C ALA A 66 8.07 -35.95 -5.00
N SER A 67 9.14 -36.39 -5.67
CA SER A 67 10.12 -37.33 -5.18
C SER A 67 11.40 -36.70 -4.64
N HIS A 68 11.40 -35.36 -4.39
CA HIS A 68 12.55 -34.57 -3.95
C HIS A 68 13.79 -34.70 -4.86
N THR A 69 13.58 -34.97 -6.14
CA THR A 69 14.66 -34.95 -7.14
C THR A 69 14.76 -33.57 -7.76
N PRO A 70 15.94 -32.93 -7.83
CA PRO A 70 16.12 -31.67 -8.51
C PRO A 70 15.69 -31.78 -9.97
N MET A 71 14.76 -30.93 -10.39
CA MET A 71 14.36 -30.85 -11.78
C MET A 71 14.66 -29.42 -12.27
N TYR A 72 15.51 -29.33 -13.29
CA TYR A 72 15.76 -28.06 -13.94
C TYR A 72 14.51 -27.63 -14.70
N THR A 73 13.87 -26.58 -14.27
CA THR A 73 12.79 -25.94 -15.02
C THR A 73 13.16 -24.51 -15.36
N ASP A 74 12.90 -24.12 -16.58
CA ASP A 74 13.02 -22.71 -17.01
C ASP A 74 11.91 -21.81 -16.46
N LYS A 75 11.09 -22.34 -15.54
CA LYS A 75 9.93 -21.63 -14.99
C LYS A 75 10.34 -20.78 -13.79
N SER A 76 10.01 -19.50 -13.86
CA SER A 76 10.10 -18.58 -12.72
C SER A 76 8.92 -18.76 -11.75
N ILE A 77 9.06 -18.21 -10.54
CA ILE A 77 7.95 -18.12 -9.56
C ILE A 77 6.76 -17.38 -10.19
N ALA A 78 7.02 -16.29 -10.90
CA ALA A 78 6.01 -15.53 -11.60
C ALA A 78 5.24 -16.37 -12.65
N THR A 79 5.92 -17.28 -13.35
CA THR A 79 5.26 -18.20 -14.30
C THR A 79 4.30 -19.16 -13.59
N ALA A 80 4.68 -19.65 -12.40
CA ALA A 80 3.84 -20.56 -11.63
C ALA A 80 2.62 -19.84 -11.00
N LEU A 81 2.80 -18.63 -10.49
CA LEU A 81 1.73 -17.79 -9.94
C LEU A 81 0.80 -17.28 -11.04
N GLY A 82 1.34 -16.83 -12.17
CA GLY A 82 0.59 -16.18 -13.26
C GLY A 82 -0.43 -17.09 -13.95
N GLN A 83 -0.44 -18.40 -13.66
CA GLN A 83 -1.50 -19.31 -14.09
C GLN A 83 -2.81 -19.07 -13.34
N PHE A 84 -2.75 -18.46 -12.16
CA PHE A 84 -3.87 -18.27 -11.23
C PHE A 84 -4.12 -16.80 -10.91
N VAL A 85 -3.06 -15.96 -10.97
CA VAL A 85 -3.11 -14.57 -10.57
C VAL A 85 -3.28 -13.69 -11.82
N PRO A 86 -4.42 -13.00 -11.97
CA PRO A 86 -4.69 -12.18 -13.15
C PRO A 86 -3.77 -10.95 -13.18
N ASN A 87 -3.40 -10.54 -14.39
CA ASN A 87 -2.65 -9.29 -14.64
C ASN A 87 -1.36 -9.15 -13.83
N LEU A 88 -0.66 -10.27 -13.57
CA LEU A 88 0.57 -10.28 -12.77
C LEU A 88 1.73 -9.66 -13.55
N VAL A 89 2.27 -8.58 -13.03
CA VAL A 89 3.40 -7.82 -13.59
C VAL A 89 4.46 -7.52 -12.50
N PRO A 90 5.73 -7.30 -12.89
CA PRO A 90 6.75 -6.92 -11.93
C PRO A 90 6.49 -5.53 -11.36
N ALA A 91 6.61 -5.40 -10.04
CA ALA A 91 6.51 -4.13 -9.35
C ALA A 91 7.75 -3.26 -9.57
N ASN A 92 7.60 -1.96 -9.37
CA ASN A 92 8.75 -1.08 -9.20
C ASN A 92 9.33 -1.29 -7.79
N ASN A 93 10.59 -1.76 -7.72
CA ASN A 93 11.26 -2.05 -6.45
C ASN A 93 12.02 -0.86 -5.86
N SER A 94 11.62 0.37 -6.14
CA SER A 94 12.21 1.57 -5.54
C SER A 94 11.81 1.69 -4.06
N ARG A 95 12.63 1.13 -3.15
CA ARG A 95 12.32 1.05 -1.72
C ARG A 95 12.06 2.43 -1.11
N VAL A 96 12.98 3.37 -1.25
CA VAL A 96 12.89 4.73 -0.68
C VAL A 96 11.63 5.46 -1.17
N ILE A 97 11.30 5.34 -2.46
CA ILE A 97 10.09 5.97 -3.02
C ILE A 97 8.83 5.34 -2.40
N GLY A 98 8.78 4.01 -2.33
CA GLY A 98 7.64 3.29 -1.77
C GLY A 98 7.39 3.62 -0.30
N TRP A 99 8.44 3.62 0.54
CA TRP A 99 8.34 4.00 1.95
C TRP A 99 7.92 5.46 2.14
N ARG A 100 8.43 6.36 1.31
CA ARG A 100 8.02 7.77 1.33
C ARG A 100 6.55 7.94 0.97
N ASN A 101 6.07 7.24 -0.07
CA ASN A 101 4.67 7.27 -0.46
C ASN A 101 3.76 6.72 0.66
N MET A 102 4.16 5.60 1.28
CA MET A 102 3.45 5.04 2.42
C MET A 102 3.35 6.04 3.58
N ALA A 103 4.47 6.63 3.97
CA ALA A 103 4.51 7.63 5.04
C ALA A 103 3.63 8.86 4.73
N GLN A 104 3.58 9.30 3.47
CA GLN A 104 2.71 10.41 3.05
C GLN A 104 1.23 10.04 3.14
N LEU A 105 0.85 8.84 2.72
CA LEU A 105 -0.54 8.37 2.79
C LEU A 105 -1.03 8.16 4.22
N MET A 106 -0.13 7.71 5.11
CA MET A 106 -0.41 7.52 6.55
C MET A 106 -0.34 8.83 7.35
N HIS A 107 0.13 9.93 6.73
CA HIS A 107 0.32 11.17 7.47
C HIS A 107 -0.99 11.70 8.04
N TYR A 108 -1.07 11.80 9.37
CA TYR A 108 -2.21 12.32 10.09
C TYR A 108 -2.02 13.80 10.41
N LYS A 109 -3.06 14.60 10.15
CA LYS A 109 -3.21 15.98 10.66
C LYS A 109 -4.52 16.08 11.43
N LYS A 110 -4.53 16.83 12.54
CA LYS A 110 -5.74 17.06 13.32
C LYS A 110 -6.87 17.58 12.40
N GLY A 111 -7.99 16.86 12.38
CA GLY A 111 -9.16 17.19 11.55
C GLY A 111 -9.09 16.71 10.09
N VAL A 112 -8.01 16.02 9.68
CA VAL A 112 -7.88 15.44 8.34
C VAL A 112 -7.55 13.96 8.50
N LEU A 113 -8.39 13.08 7.93
CA LEU A 113 -8.10 11.65 7.92
C LEU A 113 -6.90 11.35 7.03
N PRO A 114 -6.08 10.34 7.36
CA PRO A 114 -5.05 9.82 6.46
C PRO A 114 -5.69 9.27 5.18
N ASN A 115 -4.88 8.99 4.17
CA ASN A 115 -5.35 8.38 2.93
C ASN A 115 -5.01 6.87 2.86
N PHE A 116 -4.50 6.28 3.93
CA PHE A 116 -4.19 4.87 4.04
C PHE A 116 -4.98 4.24 5.18
N PHE A 117 -5.69 3.16 4.88
CA PHE A 117 -6.58 2.47 5.81
C PHE A 117 -6.33 0.96 5.75
N ILE A 118 -6.42 0.32 6.89
CA ILE A 118 -6.48 -1.14 7.01
C ILE A 118 -7.88 -1.46 7.56
N ILE A 119 -8.61 -2.32 6.87
CA ILE A 119 -9.95 -2.74 7.33
C ILE A 119 -9.76 -3.62 8.57
N ASP A 120 -10.45 -3.29 9.63
CA ASP A 120 -10.30 -3.96 10.93
C ASP A 120 -10.51 -5.48 10.82
N GLY A 121 -9.60 -6.23 11.41
CA GLY A 121 -9.64 -7.69 11.47
C GLY A 121 -9.31 -8.42 10.16
N THR A 122 -9.11 -7.73 9.03
CA THR A 122 -8.89 -8.39 7.73
C THR A 122 -7.43 -8.60 7.35
N CYS A 123 -6.52 -7.80 7.94
CA CYS A 123 -5.10 -7.84 7.67
C CYS A 123 -4.28 -7.93 8.97
N PRO A 124 -4.35 -9.05 9.71
CA PRO A 124 -3.73 -9.19 11.03
C PRO A 124 -2.20 -9.11 10.99
N ASN A 125 -1.52 -9.67 9.96
CA ASN A 125 -0.07 -9.59 9.86
C ASN A 125 0.37 -8.16 9.53
N LEU A 126 -0.30 -7.47 8.60
CA LEU A 126 0.00 -6.07 8.31
C LEU A 126 -0.21 -5.18 9.54
N THR A 127 -1.31 -5.37 10.25
CA THR A 127 -1.63 -4.60 11.48
C THR A 127 -0.59 -4.82 12.57
N ARG A 128 -0.04 -6.03 12.67
CA ARG A 128 1.00 -6.38 13.65
C ARG A 128 2.36 -5.82 13.25
N THR A 129 2.79 -6.00 11.99
CA THR A 129 4.16 -5.73 11.57
C THR A 129 4.40 -4.25 11.22
N LEU A 130 3.42 -3.58 10.62
CA LEU A 130 3.60 -2.19 10.17
C LEU A 130 4.05 -1.21 11.27
N PRO A 131 3.51 -1.26 12.51
CA PRO A 131 3.98 -0.40 13.61
C PRO A 131 5.40 -0.72 14.10
N GLU A 132 5.91 -1.92 13.80
CA GLU A 132 7.25 -2.37 14.20
C GLU A 132 8.34 -1.94 13.21
N MET A 133 7.96 -1.40 12.05
CA MET A 133 8.92 -0.97 11.04
C MET A 133 9.71 0.25 11.53
N ILE A 134 11.02 0.09 11.68
CA ILE A 134 11.95 1.15 12.06
C ILE A 134 12.88 1.48 10.89
N ARG A 135 13.44 2.67 10.92
CA ARG A 135 14.41 3.10 9.91
C ARG A 135 15.72 2.33 10.05
N ASP A 136 16.37 2.08 8.93
CA ASP A 136 17.72 1.52 8.92
C ASP A 136 18.73 2.56 9.45
N ASP A 137 19.61 2.14 10.35
CA ASP A 137 20.59 3.03 11.00
C ASP A 137 21.61 3.61 10.01
N LYS A 138 21.91 2.88 8.93
CA LYS A 138 22.89 3.28 7.90
C LYS A 138 22.25 4.04 6.76
N ASN A 139 20.99 3.77 6.48
CA ASN A 139 20.20 4.43 5.45
C ASN A 139 18.83 4.87 5.98
N PRO A 140 18.74 6.02 6.66
CA PRO A 140 17.51 6.48 7.32
C PRO A 140 16.32 6.75 6.38
N GLU A 141 16.52 6.71 5.06
CA GLU A 141 15.44 6.79 4.06
C GLU A 141 14.81 5.43 3.77
N ASP A 142 15.42 4.33 4.22
CA ASP A 142 14.90 2.97 4.12
C ASP A 142 14.50 2.43 5.51
N ILE A 143 13.92 1.24 5.55
CA ILE A 143 13.64 0.51 6.78
C ILE A 143 14.69 -0.59 7.02
N ASP A 144 14.81 -1.01 8.28
CA ASP A 144 15.65 -2.14 8.67
C ASP A 144 15.08 -3.45 8.09
N THR A 145 15.84 -4.05 7.16
CA THR A 145 15.47 -5.29 6.46
C THR A 145 15.69 -6.56 7.29
N THR A 146 16.17 -6.44 8.52
CA THR A 146 16.29 -7.58 9.45
C THR A 146 14.96 -7.89 10.14
N LEU A 147 13.98 -7.00 10.03
CA LEU A 147 12.63 -7.15 10.57
C LEU A 147 11.74 -7.99 9.63
N GLU A 148 10.59 -8.38 10.15
CA GLU A 148 9.56 -9.08 9.37
C GLU A 148 8.81 -8.08 8.45
N ASP A 149 9.39 -7.73 7.31
CA ASP A 149 8.90 -6.69 6.40
C ASP A 149 8.05 -7.20 5.22
N HIS A 150 7.87 -8.53 5.08
CA HIS A 150 7.30 -9.14 3.88
C HIS A 150 5.93 -8.61 3.48
N ILE A 151 4.98 -8.47 4.43
CA ILE A 151 3.64 -7.95 4.12
C ILE A 151 3.67 -6.43 3.92
N CYS A 152 4.55 -5.72 4.62
CA CYS A 152 4.78 -4.29 4.44
C CYS A 152 5.39 -3.99 3.06
N ASP A 153 6.30 -4.86 2.60
CA ASP A 153 6.87 -4.79 1.24
C ASP A 153 5.81 -5.04 0.16
N ALA A 154 4.88 -5.99 0.38
CA ALA A 154 3.77 -6.21 -0.55
C ALA A 154 2.89 -4.96 -0.69
N VAL A 155 2.59 -4.25 0.40
CA VAL A 155 1.92 -2.94 0.37
C VAL A 155 2.78 -1.91 -0.37
N ARG A 156 4.05 -1.82 -0.03
CA ARG A 156 4.99 -0.86 -0.64
C ARG A 156 5.05 -0.98 -2.16
N TYR A 157 5.05 -2.19 -2.72
CA TYR A 157 5.01 -2.41 -4.17
C TYR A 157 3.79 -1.76 -4.81
N SER A 158 2.63 -1.90 -4.20
CA SER A 158 1.41 -1.27 -4.70
C SER A 158 1.50 0.26 -4.68
N LEU A 159 2.06 0.82 -3.61
CA LEU A 159 2.16 2.26 -3.42
C LEU A 159 3.21 2.95 -4.32
N THR A 160 4.13 2.20 -4.94
CA THR A 160 5.03 2.77 -5.96
C THR A 160 4.32 3.06 -7.28
N HIS A 161 3.17 2.43 -7.53
CA HIS A 161 2.34 2.66 -8.72
C HIS A 161 1.23 3.69 -8.48
N ILE A 162 0.85 3.86 -7.22
CA ILE A 162 -0.13 4.87 -6.80
C ILE A 162 0.62 6.17 -6.57
N GLN A 163 0.42 7.17 -7.43
CA GLN A 163 0.93 8.51 -7.14
C GLN A 163 0.21 9.01 -5.88
N ALA A 164 0.98 9.19 -4.80
CA ALA A 164 0.44 9.84 -3.61
C ALA A 164 -0.20 11.18 -4.05
N PRO A 165 -1.46 11.44 -3.72
CA PRO A 165 -2.08 12.69 -4.08
C PRO A 165 -1.24 13.80 -3.49
N LEU A 166 -0.80 14.74 -4.33
CA LEU A 166 -0.40 16.04 -3.82
C LEU A 166 -1.57 16.47 -2.96
N GLN A 167 -1.34 16.65 -1.65
CA GLN A 167 -2.37 17.09 -0.72
C GLN A 167 -2.87 18.46 -1.19
N GLN A 168 -3.77 18.47 -2.15
CA GLN A 168 -4.59 19.63 -2.36
C GLN A 168 -5.48 19.70 -1.12
N PRO A 169 -5.44 20.79 -0.36
CA PRO A 169 -6.40 20.99 0.71
C PRO A 169 -7.77 20.75 0.08
N ALA A 170 -8.56 19.87 0.69
CA ALA A 170 -9.89 19.55 0.21
C ALA A 170 -10.57 20.91 -0.09
N LYS A 171 -10.99 21.11 -1.35
CA LYS A 171 -11.69 22.34 -1.70
C LYS A 171 -12.88 22.41 -0.76
N LYS A 172 -12.85 23.34 0.19
CA LYS A 172 -13.97 23.54 1.12
C LYS A 172 -15.24 23.68 0.27
N PRO A 173 -16.35 23.02 0.64
CA PRO A 173 -17.59 23.17 -0.07
C PRO A 173 -17.90 24.66 -0.30
N MET A 174 -18.44 25.00 -1.47
CA MET A 174 -18.65 26.41 -1.87
C MET A 174 -19.43 27.20 -0.81
N LEU A 175 -20.38 26.55 -0.15
CA LEU A 175 -21.14 27.13 0.96
C LEU A 175 -20.23 27.47 2.15
N GLN A 176 -19.28 26.61 2.50
CA GLN A 176 -18.36 26.85 3.62
C GLN A 176 -17.37 27.97 3.33
N GLN A 177 -16.92 28.12 2.06
CA GLN A 177 -16.12 29.24 1.62
C GLN A 177 -16.89 30.55 1.65
N GLN A 178 -18.19 30.52 1.34
CA GLN A 178 -19.07 31.69 1.43
C GLN A 178 -19.31 32.10 2.88
N ILE A 179 -19.56 31.18 3.79
CA ILE A 179 -19.74 31.45 5.22
C ILE A 179 -18.45 32.05 5.81
N GLU A 180 -17.29 31.50 5.51
CA GLU A 180 -16.00 32.05 5.99
C GLU A 180 -15.77 33.46 5.48
N LYS A 181 -16.06 33.72 4.19
CA LYS A 181 -15.99 35.09 3.65
C LYS A 181 -16.94 36.08 4.33
N LEU A 182 -18.13 35.63 4.69
CA LEU A 182 -19.09 36.49 5.40
C LEU A 182 -18.60 36.78 6.82
N LEU A 183 -18.06 35.82 7.52
CA LEU A 183 -17.50 35.98 8.86
C LEU A 183 -16.25 36.87 8.86
N GLU A 184 -15.37 36.74 7.86
CA GLU A 184 -14.22 37.67 7.68
C GLU A 184 -14.65 39.10 7.38
N PHE A 185 -15.80 39.30 6.72
CA PHE A 185 -16.37 40.64 6.46
C PHE A 185 -16.91 41.27 7.75
N GLU A 186 -17.57 40.48 8.61
CA GLU A 186 -18.10 40.98 9.90
C GLU A 186 -16.97 41.36 10.88
N GLU A 187 -15.88 40.56 10.96
CA GLU A 187 -14.72 40.87 11.81
C GLU A 187 -13.97 42.14 11.37
N ASN A 188 -14.01 42.51 10.08
CA ASN A 188 -13.35 43.70 9.56
C ASN A 188 -14.22 44.96 9.66
N ASP A 189 -15.54 44.83 9.85
CA ASP A 189 -16.46 45.98 9.93
C ASP A 189 -16.59 46.50 11.38
N ASP A 190 -16.21 45.72 12.40
CA ASP A 190 -16.17 46.15 13.80
C ASP A 190 -15.02 47.13 14.14
N THR A 191 -14.24 47.59 13.16
CA THR A 191 -13.16 48.57 13.32
C THR A 191 -13.57 49.99 12.91
N ILE A 192 -14.87 50.33 12.87
CA ILE A 192 -15.30 51.73 12.72
C ILE A 192 -15.11 52.41 14.06
N ASP A 193 -13.98 53.09 14.19
CA ASP A 193 -13.62 53.92 15.35
C ASP A 193 -14.56 55.12 15.48
N PHE A 194 -15.51 55.06 16.41
CA PHE A 194 -16.40 56.16 16.78
C PHE A 194 -15.72 57.27 17.61
N ARG A 195 -14.40 57.44 17.52
CA ARG A 195 -13.67 58.53 18.21
C ARG A 195 -13.44 59.75 17.33
N GLY A 196 -14.49 60.40 16.89
CA GLY A 196 -14.31 61.57 16.03
C GLY A 196 -15.51 62.45 15.87
N MET A 197 -16.43 62.49 16.83
CA MET A 197 -17.52 63.51 16.87
C MET A 197 -17.65 64.06 18.27
N ASN A 198 -16.87 65.15 18.52
CA ASN A 198 -17.19 66.20 19.47
C ASN A 198 -16.78 67.54 18.87
#